data_8a687b4012b64170345bd1263d5b2da8
#
_entry.id   8a687b4012b64170345bd1263d5b2da8
#
_cell.length_a   1.000
_cell.length_b   1.000
_cell.length_c   1.000
_cell.angle_alpha   90.00
_cell.angle_beta   90.00
_cell.angle_gamma   90.00
#
_symmetry.space_group_name_H-M   'P 1'
#
loop_
_entity.id
_entity.type
_entity.pdbx_description
1 polymer ?
#
loop_
_entity_poly.entity_id
_entity_poly.type
_entity_poly.pdbx_seq_one_letter_code
_entity_poly.pdbx_strand_id
1 'polypeptide(L)'
;HDFLDSHNAEEIIKPWDFVIDGTDNFPVKFLINDACVRLGKAFSHGGILRFQGQTFTHLPGTACYRCFFKEPPPAGAVPTCSQAGVLGAIAGMLGTIQAAEALKYFLGVGELLTDRLLTFDAKTMNFRTIKVKKRASCEICGDHPTIDHLIDYEQAACDLKHH
;
A
#
# COMPACT_ATOMS: atom_id res chain seq x y z
N HIS A 1 -18.21 12.46 -7.07
CA HIS A 1 -17.23 11.35 -7.02
C HIS A 1 -15.91 11.91 -7.50
N ASP A 2 -14.99 12.13 -6.56
CA ASP A 2 -13.69 12.72 -6.85
C ASP A 2 -12.63 11.62 -6.73
N PHE A 3 -11.59 11.70 -7.55
CA PHE A 3 -10.41 10.86 -7.39
C PHE A 3 -9.64 11.30 -6.14
N LEU A 4 -8.99 10.35 -5.46
CA LEU A 4 -8.12 10.66 -4.35
C LEU A 4 -6.86 11.36 -4.88
N ASP A 5 -6.58 12.56 -4.39
CA ASP A 5 -5.43 13.39 -4.75
C ASP A 5 -4.82 14.08 -3.51
N SER A 6 -3.73 14.81 -3.70
CA SER A 6 -3.01 15.50 -2.63
C SER A 6 -3.86 16.57 -1.91
N HIS A 7 -4.91 17.07 -2.54
CA HIS A 7 -5.76 18.13 -1.97
C HIS A 7 -6.87 17.58 -1.07
N ASN A 8 -7.34 16.34 -1.33
CA ASN A 8 -8.50 15.76 -0.65
C ASN A 8 -8.17 14.56 0.25
N ALA A 9 -7.00 13.92 0.07
CA ALA A 9 -6.68 12.67 0.74
C ALA A 9 -6.71 12.76 2.27
N GLU A 10 -6.18 13.81 2.86
CA GLU A 10 -6.22 13.98 4.32
C GLU A 10 -7.65 14.17 4.84
N GLU A 11 -8.47 14.95 4.15
CA GLU A 11 -9.86 15.17 4.53
C GLU A 11 -10.68 13.86 4.48
N ILE A 12 -10.49 13.09 3.41
CA ILE A 12 -11.18 11.80 3.22
C ILE A 12 -10.74 10.76 4.25
N ILE A 13 -9.43 10.69 4.57
CA ILE A 13 -8.87 9.67 5.47
C ILE A 13 -9.10 10.02 6.95
N LYS A 14 -9.08 11.29 7.32
CA LYS A 14 -9.13 11.78 8.70
C LYS A 14 -10.25 11.16 9.57
N PRO A 15 -11.51 10.97 9.11
CA PRO A 15 -12.59 10.44 9.94
C PRO A 15 -12.50 8.93 10.21
N TRP A 16 -11.58 8.21 9.55
CA TRP A 16 -11.48 6.75 9.63
C TRP A 16 -10.37 6.32 10.59
N ASP A 17 -10.57 5.22 11.29
CA ASP A 17 -9.59 4.68 12.25
C ASP A 17 -8.61 3.71 11.58
N PHE A 18 -9.03 3.08 10.48
CA PHE A 18 -8.23 2.12 9.72
C PHE A 18 -8.55 2.24 8.23
N VAL A 19 -7.51 2.25 7.40
CA VAL A 19 -7.65 2.34 5.94
C VAL A 19 -7.24 1.02 5.29
N ILE A 20 -8.01 0.53 4.33
CA ILE A 20 -7.64 -0.62 3.49
C ILE A 20 -7.28 -0.09 2.11
N ASP A 21 -6.01 -0.21 1.73
CA ASP A 21 -5.55 0.14 0.39
C ASP A 21 -5.77 -1.04 -0.57
N GLY A 22 -6.80 -0.94 -1.38
CA GLY A 22 -7.12 -1.85 -2.49
C GLY A 22 -6.87 -1.23 -3.86
N THR A 23 -6.07 -0.17 -3.95
CA THR A 23 -5.78 0.53 -5.21
C THR A 23 -4.83 -0.26 -6.10
N ASP A 24 -4.83 0.03 -7.40
CA ASP A 24 -4.09 -0.73 -8.42
C ASP A 24 -2.95 0.07 -9.07
N ASN A 25 -2.61 1.23 -8.49
CA ASN A 25 -1.56 2.09 -9.02
C ASN A 25 -0.63 2.63 -7.93
N PHE A 26 0.64 2.80 -8.27
CA PHE A 26 1.66 3.24 -7.33
C PHE A 26 1.44 4.68 -6.81
N PRO A 27 1.08 5.69 -7.63
CA PRO A 27 0.83 7.04 -7.16
C PRO A 27 -0.14 7.09 -5.98
N VAL A 28 -1.31 6.46 -6.10
CA VAL A 28 -2.32 6.45 -5.03
C VAL A 28 -1.86 5.66 -3.80
N LYS A 29 -1.07 4.59 -3.98
CA LYS A 29 -0.48 3.85 -2.85
C LYS A 29 0.47 4.70 -2.02
N PHE A 30 1.33 5.48 -2.67
CA PHE A 30 2.21 6.43 -1.99
C PHE A 30 1.40 7.53 -1.31
N LEU A 31 0.39 8.06 -1.98
CA LEU A 31 -0.50 9.09 -1.43
C LEU A 31 -1.24 8.61 -0.17
N ILE A 32 -1.85 7.41 -0.20
CA ILE A 32 -2.52 6.82 0.96
C ILE A 32 -1.54 6.62 2.12
N ASN A 33 -0.34 6.07 1.82
CA ASN A 33 0.70 5.91 2.84
C ASN A 33 1.04 7.24 3.49
N ASP A 34 1.33 8.26 2.69
CA ASP A 34 1.80 9.54 3.19
C ASP A 34 0.71 10.24 4.01
N ALA A 35 -0.53 10.22 3.53
CA ALA A 35 -1.66 10.76 4.26
C ALA A 35 -1.91 10.02 5.59
N CYS A 36 -1.88 8.68 5.59
CA CYS A 36 -2.05 7.89 6.81
C CYS A 36 -0.93 8.15 7.82
N VAL A 37 0.33 8.21 7.38
CA VAL A 37 1.47 8.48 8.27
C VAL A 37 1.34 9.88 8.89
N ARG A 38 1.03 10.91 8.08
CA ARG A 38 0.86 12.30 8.56
C ARG A 38 -0.29 12.44 9.55
N LEU A 39 -1.38 11.74 9.32
CA LEU A 39 -2.56 11.74 10.18
C LEU A 39 -2.45 10.78 11.38
N GLY A 40 -1.37 10.01 11.49
CA GLY A 40 -1.21 9.00 12.53
C GLY A 40 -2.26 7.88 12.43
N LYS A 41 -2.66 7.49 11.22
CA LYS A 41 -3.67 6.47 10.95
C LYS A 41 -3.06 5.12 10.63
N ALA A 42 -3.73 4.06 11.11
CA ALA A 42 -3.40 2.69 10.71
C ALA A 42 -3.91 2.40 9.30
N PHE A 43 -3.16 1.59 8.53
CA PHE A 43 -3.65 1.10 7.25
C PHE A 43 -3.06 -0.25 6.87
N SER A 44 -3.79 -1.00 6.04
CA SER A 44 -3.30 -2.22 5.40
C SER A 44 -3.07 -1.97 3.91
N HIS A 45 -1.81 -2.15 3.49
CA HIS A 45 -1.44 -2.11 2.07
C HIS A 45 -1.76 -3.43 1.39
N GLY A 46 -2.28 -3.40 0.17
CA GLY A 46 -2.43 -4.55 -0.71
C GLY A 46 -1.89 -4.29 -2.11
N GLY A 47 -1.13 -5.23 -2.64
CA GLY A 47 -0.63 -5.19 -4.01
C GLY A 47 -0.73 -6.55 -4.68
N ILE A 48 -1.18 -6.59 -5.92
CA ILE A 48 -1.37 -7.81 -6.70
C ILE A 48 -0.74 -7.64 -8.07
N LEU A 49 -0.10 -8.68 -8.54
CA LEU A 49 0.34 -8.81 -9.93
C LEU A 49 0.18 -10.25 -10.39
N ARG A 50 -0.69 -10.50 -11.37
CA ARG A 50 -0.98 -11.85 -11.89
C ARG A 50 -1.43 -12.81 -10.79
N PHE A 51 -0.56 -13.75 -10.37
CA PHE A 51 -0.79 -14.75 -9.33
C PHE A 51 -0.10 -14.43 -8.02
N GLN A 52 0.58 -13.29 -7.95
CA GLN A 52 1.33 -12.88 -6.77
C GLN A 52 0.60 -11.78 -6.03
N GLY A 53 0.69 -11.81 -4.71
CA GLY A 53 0.16 -10.77 -3.84
C GLY A 53 1.15 -10.44 -2.72
N GLN A 54 1.01 -9.22 -2.22
CA GLN A 54 1.78 -8.74 -1.07
C GLN A 54 0.93 -7.84 -0.21
N THR A 55 1.16 -7.88 1.10
CA THR A 55 0.46 -7.03 2.06
C THR A 55 1.29 -6.81 3.32
N PHE A 56 1.10 -5.69 3.95
CA PHE A 56 1.56 -5.39 5.29
C PHE A 56 0.57 -4.45 5.97
N THR A 57 0.69 -4.32 7.29
CA THR A 57 -0.09 -3.37 8.08
C THR A 57 0.84 -2.32 8.69
N HIS A 58 0.49 -1.05 8.52
CA HIS A 58 1.16 0.05 9.18
C HIS A 58 0.38 0.49 10.42
N LEU A 59 1.10 0.69 11.51
CA LEU A 59 0.67 1.43 12.68
C LEU A 59 1.60 2.63 12.91
N PRO A 60 1.15 3.71 13.54
CA PRO A 60 2.03 4.78 13.97
C PRO A 60 3.26 4.23 14.73
N GLY A 61 4.45 4.60 14.27
CA GLY A 61 5.71 4.11 14.84
C GLY A 61 6.31 2.87 14.17
N THR A 62 5.59 2.15 13.32
CA THR A 62 6.09 1.00 12.55
C THR A 62 6.56 1.40 11.14
N ALA A 63 7.15 0.44 10.39
CA ALA A 63 7.54 0.66 9.01
C ALA A 63 6.33 1.06 8.15
N CYS A 64 6.47 2.10 7.33
CA CYS A 64 5.48 2.56 6.39
C CYS A 64 5.81 2.07 4.96
N TYR A 65 4.94 2.33 3.98
CA TYR A 65 5.14 1.91 2.58
C TYR A 65 6.49 2.37 2.01
N ARG A 66 6.94 3.61 2.35
CA ARG A 66 8.24 4.13 1.93
C ARG A 66 9.43 3.43 2.60
N CYS A 67 9.23 2.74 3.73
CA CYS A 67 10.27 1.89 4.30
C CYS A 67 10.52 0.63 3.45
N PHE A 68 9.50 0.15 2.77
CA PHE A 68 9.57 -0.99 1.83
C PHE A 68 10.00 -0.53 0.43
N PHE A 69 9.38 0.55 -0.07
CA PHE A 69 9.54 1.07 -1.42
C PHE A 69 9.83 2.57 -1.36
N LYS A 70 11.05 2.99 -1.66
CA LYS A 70 11.47 4.40 -1.50
C LYS A 70 10.68 5.36 -2.38
N GLU A 71 10.46 4.97 -3.62
CA GLU A 71 9.85 5.78 -4.68
C GLU A 71 9.03 4.91 -5.63
N PRO A 72 8.10 5.46 -6.38
CA PRO A 72 7.41 4.73 -7.43
C PRO A 72 8.41 4.15 -8.43
N PRO A 73 8.17 2.93 -8.96
CA PRO A 73 9.03 2.37 -9.98
C PRO A 73 9.05 3.27 -11.22
N PRO A 74 10.17 3.30 -11.96
CA PRO A 74 10.23 4.03 -13.23
C PRO A 74 9.11 3.60 -14.19
N ALA A 75 8.68 4.53 -15.02
CA ALA A 75 7.67 4.29 -16.04
C ALA A 75 7.96 3.02 -16.86
N GLY A 76 6.99 2.12 -16.97
CA GLY A 76 7.13 0.87 -17.72
C GLY A 76 7.94 -0.25 -17.04
N ALA A 77 8.53 -0.01 -15.87
CA ALA A 77 9.29 -1.05 -15.15
C ALA A 77 8.40 -2.16 -14.58
N VAL A 78 7.16 -1.83 -14.24
CA VAL A 78 6.15 -2.79 -13.75
C VAL A 78 4.90 -2.67 -14.64
N PRO A 79 4.41 -3.77 -15.22
CA PRO A 79 3.19 -3.72 -16.01
C PRO A 79 2.00 -3.32 -15.12
N THR A 80 1.06 -2.56 -15.67
CA THR A 80 -0.18 -2.22 -14.99
C THR A 80 -1.08 -3.45 -14.84
N CYS A 81 -2.06 -3.41 -13.93
CA CYS A 81 -3.05 -4.47 -13.77
C CYS A 81 -3.82 -4.75 -15.08
N SER A 82 -4.10 -3.73 -15.88
CA SER A 82 -4.74 -3.87 -17.18
C SER A 82 -3.87 -4.58 -18.21
N GLN A 83 -2.56 -4.40 -18.16
CA GLN A 83 -1.60 -5.07 -19.06
C GLN A 83 -1.28 -6.52 -18.63
N ALA A 84 -1.10 -6.73 -17.33
CA ALA A 84 -0.71 -8.03 -16.79
C ALA A 84 -1.88 -8.98 -16.57
N GLY A 85 -3.07 -8.45 -16.42
CA GLY A 85 -4.26 -9.15 -15.93
C GLY A 85 -4.21 -9.43 -14.43
N VAL A 86 -5.38 -9.50 -13.81
CA VAL A 86 -5.56 -9.87 -12.40
C VAL A 86 -6.61 -10.97 -12.32
N LEU A 87 -6.27 -12.07 -11.66
CA LEU A 87 -7.25 -13.09 -11.37
C LEU A 87 -8.06 -12.69 -10.13
N GLY A 88 -9.39 -12.60 -10.27
CA GLY A 88 -10.28 -12.15 -9.19
C GLY A 88 -10.14 -12.95 -7.89
N ALA A 89 -9.84 -14.26 -7.99
CA ALA A 89 -9.57 -15.10 -6.82
C ALA A 89 -8.36 -14.60 -6.00
N ILE A 90 -7.32 -14.08 -6.66
CA ILE A 90 -6.12 -13.54 -5.98
C ILE A 90 -6.46 -12.22 -5.29
N ALA A 91 -7.26 -11.38 -5.94
CA ALA A 91 -7.78 -10.16 -5.34
C ALA A 91 -8.62 -10.47 -4.09
N GLY A 92 -9.50 -11.47 -4.18
CA GLY A 92 -10.30 -11.94 -3.04
C GLY A 92 -9.44 -12.46 -1.89
N MET A 93 -8.42 -13.28 -2.20
CA MET A 93 -7.51 -13.81 -1.19
C MET A 93 -6.76 -12.70 -0.45
N LEU A 94 -6.21 -11.72 -1.18
CA LEU A 94 -5.53 -10.59 -0.58
C LEU A 94 -6.48 -9.71 0.24
N GLY A 95 -7.64 -9.36 -0.32
CA GLY A 95 -8.64 -8.53 0.37
C GLY A 95 -9.15 -9.18 1.65
N THR A 96 -9.28 -10.52 1.69
CA THR A 96 -9.65 -11.26 2.90
C THR A 96 -8.55 -11.17 3.97
N ILE A 97 -7.27 -11.24 3.58
CA ILE A 97 -6.14 -11.06 4.51
C ILE A 97 -6.17 -9.63 5.08
N GLN A 98 -6.36 -8.60 4.24
CA GLN A 98 -6.47 -7.21 4.71
C GLN A 98 -7.67 -6.99 5.65
N ALA A 99 -8.80 -7.60 5.35
CA ALA A 99 -9.97 -7.57 6.23
C ALA A 99 -9.68 -8.22 7.59
N ALA A 100 -8.96 -9.35 7.61
CA ALA A 100 -8.52 -9.99 8.86
C ALA A 100 -7.57 -9.09 9.66
N GLU A 101 -6.66 -8.35 9.00
CA GLU A 101 -5.80 -7.36 9.66
C GLU A 101 -6.62 -6.23 10.32
N ALA A 102 -7.62 -5.70 9.62
CA ALA A 102 -8.51 -4.68 10.17
C ALA A 102 -9.29 -5.22 11.39
N LEU A 103 -9.84 -6.43 11.30
CA LEU A 103 -10.55 -7.06 12.42
C LEU A 103 -9.63 -7.29 13.62
N LYS A 104 -8.41 -7.76 13.42
CA LYS A 104 -7.42 -7.92 14.51
C LYS A 104 -7.08 -6.57 15.15
N TYR A 105 -6.95 -5.52 14.35
CA TYR A 105 -6.70 -4.17 14.85
C TYR A 105 -7.82 -3.70 15.80
N PHE A 106 -9.08 -3.79 15.36
CA PHE A 106 -10.23 -3.32 16.16
C PHE A 106 -10.50 -4.19 17.38
N LEU A 107 -10.27 -5.49 17.28
CA LEU A 107 -10.50 -6.42 18.39
C LEU A 107 -9.32 -6.49 19.37
N GLY A 108 -8.16 -5.94 19.02
CA GLY A 108 -6.95 -6.03 19.83
C GLY A 108 -6.43 -7.46 20.00
N VAL A 109 -6.62 -8.34 18.99
CA VAL A 109 -6.26 -9.77 19.08
C VAL A 109 -5.21 -10.15 18.05
N GLY A 110 -4.40 -11.14 18.39
CA GLY A 110 -3.38 -11.70 17.50
C GLY A 110 -2.23 -10.72 17.21
N GLU A 111 -1.44 -11.02 16.16
CA GLU A 111 -0.33 -10.19 15.70
C GLU A 111 -0.65 -9.60 14.32
N LEU A 112 -0.51 -8.29 14.19
CA LEU A 112 -0.62 -7.61 12.92
C LEU A 112 0.63 -7.82 12.05
N LEU A 113 0.50 -7.63 10.74
CA LEU A 113 1.61 -7.64 9.78
C LEU A 113 2.43 -6.34 9.84
N THR A 114 2.74 -5.87 11.05
CA THR A 114 3.60 -4.69 11.26
C THR A 114 5.07 -5.07 11.14
N ASP A 115 5.86 -4.19 10.52
CA ASP A 115 7.30 -4.39 10.30
C ASP A 115 7.65 -5.68 9.53
N ARG A 116 6.71 -6.19 8.76
CA ARG A 116 6.86 -7.38 7.93
C ARG A 116 5.96 -7.34 6.71
N LEU A 117 6.50 -7.72 5.57
CA LEU A 117 5.78 -7.88 4.32
C LEU A 117 5.41 -9.35 4.15
N LEU A 118 4.13 -9.66 4.11
CA LEU A 118 3.65 -10.96 3.66
C LEU A 118 3.59 -10.94 2.13
N THR A 119 4.24 -11.89 1.49
CA THR A 119 4.14 -12.14 0.05
C THR A 119 3.63 -13.55 -0.20
N PHE A 120 2.90 -13.74 -1.28
CA PHE A 120 2.47 -15.08 -1.71
C PHE A 120 2.50 -15.23 -3.22
N ASP A 121 2.71 -16.48 -3.65
CA ASP A 121 2.56 -16.90 -5.04
C ASP A 121 1.48 -18.01 -5.08
N ALA A 122 0.33 -17.69 -5.65
CA ALA A 122 -0.81 -18.58 -5.69
C ALA A 122 -0.65 -19.75 -6.70
N LYS A 123 0.35 -19.71 -7.60
CA LYS A 123 0.65 -20.89 -8.45
C LYS A 123 1.25 -22.04 -7.65
N THR A 124 2.04 -21.70 -6.63
CA THR A 124 2.73 -22.69 -5.79
C THR A 124 2.18 -22.73 -4.37
N MET A 125 1.24 -21.83 -4.03
CA MET A 125 0.71 -21.61 -2.68
C MET A 125 1.79 -21.38 -1.64
N ASN A 126 2.91 -20.76 -2.05
CA ASN A 126 3.99 -20.38 -1.16
C ASN A 126 3.71 -19.00 -0.54
N PHE A 127 3.76 -18.95 0.78
CA PHE A 127 3.69 -17.73 1.58
C PHE A 127 5.05 -17.44 2.21
N ARG A 128 5.48 -16.21 2.14
CA ARG A 128 6.73 -15.74 2.72
C ARG A 128 6.50 -14.47 3.53
N THR A 129 7.16 -14.37 4.68
CA THR A 129 7.17 -13.15 5.47
C THR A 129 8.58 -12.57 5.50
N ILE A 130 8.71 -11.33 5.08
CA ILE A 130 9.98 -10.59 5.02
C ILE A 130 9.95 -9.51 6.10
N LYS A 131 10.88 -9.55 7.05
CA LYS A 131 10.99 -8.52 8.08
C LYS A 131 11.56 -7.23 7.49
N VAL A 132 10.89 -6.12 7.76
CA VAL A 132 11.32 -4.77 7.34
C VAL A 132 11.17 -3.85 8.54
N LYS A 133 12.25 -3.22 8.94
CA LYS A 133 12.23 -2.26 10.05
C LYS A 133 11.93 -0.85 9.55
N LYS A 134 11.26 -0.05 10.38
CA LYS A 134 11.16 1.39 10.19
C LYS A 134 12.58 1.96 9.97
N ARG A 135 12.74 2.75 8.90
CA ARG A 135 14.04 3.38 8.61
C ARG A 135 14.09 4.76 9.27
N ALA A 136 15.15 5.02 10.05
CA ALA A 136 15.41 6.34 10.64
C ALA A 136 15.51 7.44 9.57
N SER A 137 16.00 7.09 8.38
CA SER A 137 16.10 8.00 7.21
C SER A 137 14.87 7.99 6.30
N CYS A 138 13.74 7.44 6.75
CA CYS A 138 12.53 7.46 5.92
C CYS A 138 11.99 8.88 5.76
N GLU A 139 11.69 9.25 4.53
CA GLU A 139 11.30 10.61 4.14
C GLU A 139 9.98 11.08 4.74
N ILE A 140 9.11 10.16 5.20
CA ILE A 140 7.80 10.50 5.78
C ILE A 140 7.66 10.05 7.23
N CYS A 141 8.13 8.84 7.60
CA CYS A 141 7.97 8.30 8.95
C CYS A 141 9.27 8.26 9.76
N GLY A 142 10.40 8.67 9.19
CA GLY A 142 11.72 8.65 9.83
C GLY A 142 11.88 9.65 10.98
N ASP A 143 13.09 9.77 11.48
CA ASP A 143 13.40 10.67 12.60
C ASP A 143 13.47 12.14 12.16
N HIS A 144 13.78 12.38 10.88
CA HIS A 144 13.83 13.70 10.25
C HIS A 144 13.07 13.64 8.90
N PRO A 145 11.73 13.65 8.94
CA PRO A 145 10.94 13.58 7.72
C PRO A 145 11.16 14.81 6.84
N THR A 146 11.30 14.60 5.54
CA THR A 146 11.49 15.66 4.53
C THR A 146 10.24 15.91 3.70
N ILE A 147 9.28 14.99 3.72
CA ILE A 147 7.99 15.16 3.05
C ILE A 147 7.04 15.86 4.03
N ASP A 148 6.82 17.15 3.80
CA ASP A 148 5.97 18.02 4.61
C ASP A 148 4.58 18.28 4.02
N HIS A 149 4.35 17.85 2.76
CA HIS A 149 3.07 17.93 2.06
C HIS A 149 2.84 16.69 1.21
N LEU A 150 1.59 16.43 0.84
CA LEU A 150 1.24 15.33 -0.05
C LEU A 150 1.65 15.62 -1.49
N ILE A 151 2.10 14.60 -2.20
CA ILE A 151 2.64 14.69 -3.55
C ILE A 151 1.79 13.83 -4.49
N ASP A 152 1.30 14.42 -5.58
CA ASP A 152 0.70 13.67 -6.67
C ASP A 152 1.80 13.22 -7.64
N TYR A 153 2.01 11.90 -7.71
CA TYR A 153 2.91 11.30 -8.68
C TYR A 153 2.17 11.08 -10.00
N GLU A 154 2.77 11.47 -11.10
CA GLU A 154 2.23 11.14 -12.42
C GLU A 154 2.34 9.63 -12.64
N GLN A 155 1.21 8.98 -12.93
CA GLN A 155 1.22 7.64 -13.48
C GLN A 155 1.71 7.75 -14.91
N ALA A 156 2.81 7.06 -15.23
CA ALA A 156 3.24 6.97 -16.62
C ALA A 156 2.10 6.40 -17.46
N ALA A 157 1.47 7.24 -18.25
CA ALA A 157 0.44 6.83 -19.19
C ALA A 157 1.08 5.89 -20.20
N CYS A 158 0.66 4.63 -20.25
CA CYS A 158 0.89 3.82 -21.41
C CYS A 158 -0.02 4.36 -22.51
N ASP A 159 0.56 5.06 -23.49
CA ASP A 159 -0.11 5.37 -24.75
C ASP A 159 -0.50 4.05 -25.42
N LEU A 160 -1.73 3.61 -25.18
CA LEU A 160 -2.38 2.64 -26.04
C LEU A 160 -2.69 3.37 -27.36
N LYS A 161 -1.72 3.39 -28.26
CA LYS A 161 -2.01 3.65 -29.67
C LYS A 161 -2.96 2.55 -30.13
N HIS A 162 -4.24 2.90 -30.24
CA HIS A 162 -5.20 2.09 -30.95
C HIS A 162 -4.72 1.92 -32.39
N HIS A 163 -4.36 0.70 -32.76
CA HIS A 163 -4.32 0.23 -34.14
C HIS A 163 -5.59 -0.51 -34.44
#